data_7634e86318712068e3b8e6970f3cc735
#
_entry.id   7634e86318712068e3b8e6970f3cc735
#
_cell.length_a   1.000
_cell.length_b   1.000
_cell.length_c   1.000
_cell.angle_alpha   90.00
_cell.angle_beta   90.00
_cell.angle_gamma   90.00
#
_symmetry.space_group_name_H-M   'P 1'
#
loop_
_entity.id
_entity.type
_entity.pdbx_description
1 polymer ?
#
loop_
_entity_poly.entity_id
_entity_poly.type
_entity_poly.pdbx_seq_one_letter_code
_entity_poly.pdbx_strand_id
1 'polypeptide(L)'
;MKRKFVYLYLLGLLLFSVACTGNFRDYNTDLSGITDDDLIIDDNGYGIRLGIIQQGIYFNYDYGKGKNWPFQLIQNLNADMFSGYMHDGKPLNGGSHNSDYNMQDGWNSAMWTHMYSYIFPQIYQSENATRNTHPALFGITKILKVEAMHRVTDYYGPIIYKNFANAEKHYRPDKQEDVYYEFFNELDSAVVALTGYIEEKPESNGFARFDILLDGKYPSWVKFANSLRLRLAMRIASVAPDKARAEIQKIKENDYGFFEAETGGAVVSTKSGYTNPLGELNRVWNETYMSANMESILVGYNDPRLGIYFELCTDETLKGQYRGIRQGTCFAHSHYSGLSKLFVKQSTDAPLMTASEVWFLRAEAALRGWTDEDEETCYQNGVTTSFHQWGIYGVEDYLQSERKASDFIDTYDEENNIEARCKVSPKWNPLDDKETKLEKIITQKWIAMFPEGCEAWAEQRRTGYPRLFPVRFNHSRNGSIDTEIMVRRLNFPGTLQTEDPEQYSALVEALGGNDHGGTRLWWDTGNNNLE
;
A
#
# COMPACT_ATOMS: atom_id res chain seq x y z
N MET A 1 39.72 -77.93 15.05
CA MET A 1 39.85 -77.00 13.85
C MET A 1 38.52 -76.32 13.46
N LYS A 2 37.37 -76.94 13.47
CA LYS A 2 36.10 -76.37 13.04
C LYS A 2 35.61 -75.12 13.84
N ARG A 3 35.90 -75.00 15.14
CA ARG A 3 35.48 -73.81 15.94
C ARG A 3 36.26 -72.52 15.65
N LYS A 4 37.54 -72.61 15.29
CA LYS A 4 38.34 -71.43 14.95
C LYS A 4 37.92 -70.76 13.61
N PHE A 5 37.45 -71.56 12.64
CA PHE A 5 36.94 -71.04 11.36
C PHE A 5 35.60 -70.32 11.50
N VAL A 6 34.73 -70.74 12.43
CA VAL A 6 33.46 -70.07 12.69
C VAL A 6 33.66 -68.70 13.32
N TYR A 7 34.64 -68.53 14.20
CA TYR A 7 34.96 -67.24 14.81
C TYR A 7 35.62 -66.29 13.78
N LEU A 8 36.43 -66.80 12.86
CA LEU A 8 37.01 -66.00 11.78
C LEU A 8 35.94 -65.53 10.79
N TYR A 9 34.93 -66.36 10.52
CA TYR A 9 33.83 -66.04 9.65
C TYR A 9 32.87 -65.03 10.30
N LEU A 10 32.60 -65.17 11.58
CA LEU A 10 31.81 -64.22 12.36
C LEU A 10 32.53 -62.87 12.53
N LEU A 11 33.86 -62.85 12.70
CA LEU A 11 34.67 -61.65 12.79
C LEU A 11 34.74 -60.93 11.41
N GLY A 12 34.80 -61.71 10.32
CA GLY A 12 34.73 -61.19 8.94
C GLY A 12 33.37 -60.54 8.64
N LEU A 13 32.26 -61.16 9.06
CA LEU A 13 30.91 -60.60 8.88
C LEU A 13 30.69 -59.33 9.72
N LEU A 14 31.27 -59.22 10.93
CA LEU A 14 31.21 -58.01 11.75
C LEU A 14 32.02 -56.84 11.16
N LEU A 15 33.15 -57.15 10.49
CA LEU A 15 33.98 -56.13 9.82
C LEU A 15 33.33 -55.60 8.54
N PHE A 16 32.52 -56.38 7.83
CA PHE A 16 31.78 -55.94 6.66
C PHE A 16 30.53 -55.10 7.01
N SER A 17 29.97 -55.25 8.22
CA SER A 17 28.81 -54.44 8.64
C SER A 17 29.17 -53.03 9.10
N VAL A 18 30.44 -52.71 9.34
CA VAL A 18 30.89 -51.37 9.78
C VAL A 18 31.39 -50.52 8.58
N ALA A 19 31.65 -51.16 7.43
CA ALA A 19 32.25 -50.46 6.27
C ALA A 19 31.23 -49.76 5.33
N CYS A 20 29.91 -50.00 5.49
CA CYS A 20 28.91 -49.45 4.57
C CYS A 20 28.14 -48.22 5.08
N THR A 21 28.37 -47.78 6.34
CA THR A 21 27.61 -46.65 6.89
C THR A 21 28.39 -45.32 6.93
N GLY A 22 29.71 -45.34 6.63
CA GLY A 22 30.55 -44.15 6.68
C GLY A 22 30.17 -43.06 5.67
N ASN A 23 29.64 -43.45 4.51
CA ASN A 23 29.29 -42.52 3.44
C ASN A 23 27.78 -42.54 3.13
N PHE A 24 26.96 -43.10 4.02
CA PHE A 24 25.50 -43.20 3.80
C PHE A 24 24.85 -41.79 3.66
N ARG A 25 25.35 -40.82 4.39
CA ARG A 25 24.93 -39.42 4.27
C ARG A 25 25.28 -38.86 2.88
N ASP A 26 26.50 -39.06 2.40
CA ASP A 26 26.97 -38.49 1.13
C ASP A 26 26.27 -39.10 -0.08
N TYR A 27 25.90 -40.39 -0.02
CA TYR A 27 25.19 -41.07 -1.11
C TYR A 27 23.67 -40.89 -1.10
N ASN A 28 23.08 -40.51 0.04
CA ASN A 28 21.64 -40.29 0.16
C ASN A 28 21.26 -38.80 0.29
N THR A 29 22.24 -37.91 0.25
CA THR A 29 21.94 -36.48 0.13
C THR A 29 21.60 -36.20 -1.33
N ASP A 30 20.37 -35.83 -1.59
CA ASP A 30 19.97 -35.32 -2.91
C ASP A 30 20.66 -33.99 -3.17
N LEU A 31 21.81 -34.05 -3.85
CA LEU A 31 22.60 -32.86 -4.22
C LEU A 31 21.90 -31.97 -5.26
N SER A 32 20.74 -32.41 -5.78
CA SER A 32 19.88 -31.59 -6.66
C SER A 32 18.78 -30.86 -5.86
N GLY A 33 18.58 -31.24 -4.60
CA GLY A 33 17.65 -30.57 -3.70
C GLY A 33 18.33 -29.49 -2.84
N ILE A 34 17.56 -28.49 -2.41
CA ILE A 34 18.02 -27.49 -1.44
C ILE A 34 18.12 -28.17 -0.07
N THR A 35 19.31 -28.23 0.52
CA THR A 35 19.52 -28.79 1.88
C THR A 35 19.20 -27.76 2.97
N ASP A 36 18.99 -28.21 4.22
CA ASP A 36 18.83 -27.28 5.35
C ASP A 36 20.06 -26.38 5.52
N ASP A 37 21.27 -26.89 5.19
CA ASP A 37 22.50 -26.10 5.22
C ASP A 37 22.52 -25.06 4.08
N ASP A 38 21.98 -25.38 2.91
CA ASP A 38 21.82 -24.41 1.81
C ASP A 38 20.77 -23.36 2.14
N LEU A 39 19.76 -23.69 2.93
CA LEU A 39 18.79 -22.75 3.45
C LEU A 39 19.38 -21.79 4.49
N ILE A 40 20.41 -22.23 5.21
CA ILE A 40 21.15 -21.43 6.18
C ILE A 40 22.24 -20.60 5.48
N ILE A 41 22.95 -21.20 4.51
CA ILE A 41 23.92 -20.50 3.65
C ILE A 41 23.12 -19.55 2.75
N ASP A 42 23.45 -18.28 2.72
CA ASP A 42 22.83 -17.25 1.89
C ASP A 42 21.38 -16.83 2.30
N ASP A 43 20.98 -17.02 3.54
CA ASP A 43 19.67 -16.58 4.08
C ASP A 43 18.43 -17.10 3.32
N ASN A 44 18.54 -18.21 2.59
CA ASN A 44 17.46 -18.75 1.75
C ASN A 44 16.12 -18.90 2.49
N GLY A 45 16.14 -19.54 3.67
CA GLY A 45 14.93 -19.80 4.45
C GLY A 45 14.23 -18.53 4.90
N TYR A 46 14.99 -17.48 5.20
CA TYR A 46 14.46 -16.18 5.64
C TYR A 46 14.10 -15.31 4.45
N GLY A 47 14.95 -15.29 3.42
CA GLY A 47 14.76 -14.48 2.25
C GLY A 47 13.51 -14.83 1.44
N ILE A 48 13.22 -16.13 1.25
CA ILE A 48 11.99 -16.60 0.58
C ILE A 48 10.75 -16.07 1.31
N ARG A 49 10.72 -16.14 2.66
CA ARG A 49 9.61 -15.63 3.46
C ARG A 49 9.41 -14.13 3.29
N LEU A 50 10.50 -13.35 3.28
CA LEU A 50 10.44 -11.91 3.03
C LEU A 50 9.93 -11.60 1.62
N GLY A 51 10.30 -12.40 0.61
CA GLY A 51 9.74 -12.32 -0.74
C GLY A 51 8.22 -12.53 -0.76
N ILE A 52 7.71 -13.50 0.00
CA ILE A 52 6.26 -13.74 0.16
C ILE A 52 5.57 -12.52 0.77
N ILE A 53 6.16 -11.93 1.82
CA ILE A 53 5.59 -10.75 2.50
C ILE A 53 5.54 -9.56 1.53
N GLN A 54 6.62 -9.29 0.80
CA GLN A 54 6.69 -8.18 -0.16
C GLN A 54 5.60 -8.28 -1.24
N GLN A 55 5.38 -9.47 -1.82
CA GLN A 55 4.31 -9.70 -2.78
C GLN A 55 2.92 -9.58 -2.14
N GLY A 56 2.77 -10.10 -0.91
CA GLY A 56 1.51 -10.13 -0.20
C GLY A 56 1.01 -8.74 0.23
N ILE A 57 1.90 -7.77 0.45
CA ILE A 57 1.52 -6.39 0.77
C ILE A 57 0.76 -5.75 -0.41
N TYR A 58 1.15 -6.03 -1.64
CA TYR A 58 0.37 -5.65 -2.82
C TYR A 58 -0.71 -6.70 -3.19
N PHE A 59 -1.13 -7.47 -2.20
CA PHE A 59 -2.26 -8.40 -2.22
C PHE A 59 -2.22 -9.48 -3.30
N ASN A 60 -1.07 -9.80 -3.83
CA ASN A 60 -0.87 -10.91 -4.74
C ASN A 60 -0.06 -12.04 -4.07
N TYR A 61 -0.69 -12.76 -3.15
CA TYR A 61 -0.05 -13.85 -2.42
C TYR A 61 0.04 -15.16 -3.24
N ASP A 62 -0.65 -15.24 -4.37
CA ASP A 62 -0.63 -16.41 -5.25
C ASP A 62 0.40 -16.26 -6.39
N TYR A 63 1.36 -15.39 -6.21
CA TYR A 63 2.50 -15.16 -7.10
C TYR A 63 2.12 -14.87 -8.56
N GLY A 64 1.02 -14.19 -8.78
CA GLY A 64 0.57 -13.76 -10.09
C GLY A 64 -0.04 -14.86 -10.96
N LYS A 65 -0.29 -16.04 -10.40
CA LYS A 65 -0.82 -17.17 -11.18
C LYS A 65 -2.33 -17.33 -10.96
N GLY A 66 -3.12 -16.52 -11.66
CA GLY A 66 -4.54 -16.80 -11.87
C GLY A 66 -5.51 -16.48 -10.72
N LYS A 67 -5.04 -15.88 -9.61
CA LYS A 67 -5.90 -15.50 -8.48
C LYS A 67 -5.75 -14.02 -8.13
N ASN A 68 -6.21 -13.16 -9.01
CA ASN A 68 -6.14 -11.71 -8.79
C ASN A 68 -7.37 -11.14 -8.07
N TRP A 69 -8.38 -11.97 -7.80
CA TRP A 69 -9.57 -11.59 -7.04
C TRP A 69 -9.28 -11.12 -5.60
N PRO A 70 -8.23 -11.57 -4.87
CA PRO A 70 -7.91 -10.97 -3.58
C PRO A 70 -7.61 -9.48 -3.70
N PHE A 71 -6.78 -9.08 -4.67
CA PHE A 71 -6.52 -7.66 -4.94
C PHE A 71 -7.80 -6.90 -5.30
N GLN A 72 -8.68 -7.49 -6.12
CA GLN A 72 -9.96 -6.88 -6.47
C GLN A 72 -10.78 -6.55 -5.22
N LEU A 73 -10.96 -7.51 -4.32
CA LEU A 73 -11.81 -7.32 -3.12
C LEU A 73 -11.11 -6.50 -2.03
N ILE A 74 -9.78 -6.58 -1.93
CA ILE A 74 -9.03 -5.92 -0.87
C ILE A 74 -8.80 -4.45 -1.19
N GLN A 75 -8.38 -4.13 -2.41
CA GLN A 75 -8.00 -2.78 -2.80
C GLN A 75 -8.88 -2.18 -3.89
N ASN A 76 -9.07 -2.87 -5.02
CA ASN A 76 -9.68 -2.26 -6.21
C ASN A 76 -11.13 -1.82 -5.99
N LEU A 77 -11.99 -2.70 -5.47
CA LEU A 77 -13.40 -2.40 -5.17
C LEU A 77 -13.61 -1.62 -3.84
N ASN A 78 -12.55 -1.19 -3.21
CA ASN A 78 -12.52 -0.39 -1.98
C ASN A 78 -11.68 0.88 -2.19
N ALA A 79 -10.41 0.86 -1.79
CA ALA A 79 -9.56 2.04 -1.74
C ALA A 79 -9.37 2.73 -3.10
N ASP A 80 -9.22 1.97 -4.20
CA ASP A 80 -9.04 2.56 -5.53
C ASP A 80 -10.28 3.32 -6.00
N MET A 81 -11.48 2.87 -5.60
CA MET A 81 -12.73 3.58 -5.87
C MET A 81 -12.93 4.76 -4.91
N PHE A 82 -12.72 4.55 -3.60
CA PHE A 82 -12.91 5.60 -2.60
C PHE A 82 -11.91 6.73 -2.71
N SER A 83 -10.70 6.44 -3.21
CA SER A 83 -9.70 7.47 -3.55
C SER A 83 -10.08 8.35 -4.73
N GLY A 84 -11.13 7.97 -5.47
CA GLY A 84 -11.52 8.66 -6.68
C GLY A 84 -10.65 8.37 -7.91
N TYR A 85 -9.85 7.30 -7.89
CA TYR A 85 -9.00 6.95 -9.04
C TYR A 85 -9.73 6.20 -10.13
N MET A 86 -10.54 5.22 -9.75
CA MET A 86 -11.08 4.22 -10.66
C MET A 86 -12.58 4.02 -10.47
N HIS A 87 -13.20 3.41 -11.49
CA HIS A 87 -14.54 2.85 -11.48
C HIS A 87 -14.51 1.45 -12.10
N ASP A 88 -15.34 0.53 -11.63
CA ASP A 88 -15.39 -0.85 -12.15
C ASP A 88 -16.04 -0.97 -13.53
N GLY A 89 -16.86 -0.01 -13.93
CA GLY A 89 -17.52 0.04 -15.23
C GLY A 89 -18.46 -1.13 -15.52
N LYS A 90 -18.66 -2.04 -14.56
CA LYS A 90 -19.56 -3.18 -14.66
C LYS A 90 -20.58 -3.17 -13.52
N PRO A 91 -21.79 -3.67 -13.75
CA PRO A 91 -22.81 -3.77 -12.70
C PRO A 91 -22.52 -5.00 -11.81
N LEU A 92 -21.33 -5.04 -11.17
CA LEU A 92 -21.01 -6.07 -10.20
C LEU A 92 -22.07 -6.10 -9.09
N ASN A 93 -22.37 -7.28 -8.58
CA ASN A 93 -23.40 -7.47 -7.56
C ASN A 93 -24.75 -6.78 -7.90
N GLY A 94 -25.18 -6.85 -9.17
CA GLY A 94 -26.42 -6.23 -9.62
C GLY A 94 -26.38 -4.71 -9.77
N GLY A 95 -25.19 -4.10 -9.75
CA GLY A 95 -24.97 -2.67 -9.94
C GLY A 95 -25.07 -1.84 -8.66
N SER A 96 -25.21 -2.48 -7.50
CA SER A 96 -25.22 -1.80 -6.21
C SER A 96 -24.21 -2.46 -5.27
N HIS A 97 -23.16 -1.73 -4.93
CA HIS A 97 -22.03 -2.22 -4.15
C HIS A 97 -21.24 -1.06 -3.51
N ASN A 98 -19.98 -1.27 -3.18
CA ASN A 98 -19.16 -0.27 -2.46
C ASN A 98 -19.06 1.09 -3.18
N SER A 99 -19.11 1.12 -4.53
CA SER A 99 -19.03 2.39 -5.28
C SER A 99 -20.24 3.31 -5.09
N ASP A 100 -21.39 2.80 -4.65
CA ASP A 100 -22.60 3.56 -4.29
C ASP A 100 -22.91 3.49 -2.79
N TYR A 101 -21.93 3.07 -1.99
CA TYR A 101 -21.98 2.91 -0.54
C TYR A 101 -22.90 1.79 -0.03
N ASN A 102 -23.41 0.92 -0.90
CA ASN A 102 -24.01 -0.35 -0.49
C ASN A 102 -22.89 -1.34 -0.12
N MET A 103 -22.34 -1.14 1.07
CA MET A 103 -21.14 -1.83 1.53
C MET A 103 -21.33 -3.34 1.59
N GLN A 104 -20.51 -4.08 0.82
CA GLN A 104 -20.57 -5.54 0.72
C GLN A 104 -19.67 -6.17 1.79
N ASP A 105 -20.27 -6.86 2.76
CA ASP A 105 -19.56 -7.42 3.91
C ASP A 105 -18.41 -8.38 3.51
N GLY A 106 -18.66 -9.27 2.53
CA GLY A 106 -17.63 -10.18 2.02
C GLY A 106 -16.45 -9.46 1.36
N TRP A 107 -16.67 -8.29 0.76
CA TRP A 107 -15.59 -7.48 0.19
C TRP A 107 -14.86 -6.70 1.29
N ASN A 108 -15.62 -6.16 2.23
CA ASN A 108 -15.06 -5.37 3.33
C ASN A 108 -14.19 -6.20 4.27
N SER A 109 -14.47 -7.50 4.42
CA SER A 109 -13.69 -8.41 5.26
C SER A 109 -12.43 -8.96 4.58
N ALA A 110 -12.27 -8.77 3.27
CA ALA A 110 -11.20 -9.39 2.50
C ALA A 110 -9.79 -8.94 2.96
N MET A 111 -9.59 -7.64 3.23
CA MET A 111 -8.32 -7.12 3.77
C MET A 111 -7.97 -7.78 5.11
N TRP A 112 -8.92 -7.85 6.04
CA TRP A 112 -8.73 -8.48 7.33
C TRP A 112 -8.32 -9.94 7.18
N THR A 113 -9.10 -10.71 6.44
CA THR A 113 -8.85 -12.14 6.22
C THR A 113 -7.49 -12.37 5.57
N HIS A 114 -7.16 -11.62 4.52
CA HIS A 114 -5.88 -11.78 3.83
C HIS A 114 -4.69 -11.48 4.76
N MET A 115 -4.73 -10.35 5.45
CA MET A 115 -3.62 -9.94 6.30
C MET A 115 -3.43 -10.87 7.49
N TYR A 116 -4.48 -11.25 8.19
CA TYR A 116 -4.37 -12.11 9.39
C TYR A 116 -4.15 -13.58 9.08
N SER A 117 -4.62 -14.07 7.91
CA SER A 117 -4.44 -15.47 7.54
C SER A 117 -3.15 -15.76 6.76
N TYR A 118 -2.65 -14.80 5.98
CA TYR A 118 -1.54 -15.06 5.06
C TYR A 118 -0.29 -14.22 5.30
N ILE A 119 -0.41 -12.95 5.64
CA ILE A 119 0.73 -12.04 5.68
C ILE A 119 1.29 -11.86 7.09
N PHE A 120 0.46 -11.53 8.05
CA PHE A 120 0.92 -11.29 9.42
C PHE A 120 1.55 -12.54 10.09
N PRO A 121 1.08 -13.80 9.85
CA PRO A 121 1.79 -14.98 10.30
C PRO A 121 3.21 -15.11 9.74
N GLN A 122 3.43 -14.76 8.47
CA GLN A 122 4.76 -14.77 7.86
C GLN A 122 5.68 -13.71 8.47
N ILE A 123 5.13 -12.50 8.72
CA ILE A 123 5.84 -11.43 9.41
C ILE A 123 6.25 -11.87 10.82
N TYR A 124 5.32 -12.41 11.60
CA TYR A 124 5.57 -12.89 12.96
C TYR A 124 6.66 -13.97 13.01
N GLN A 125 6.59 -14.95 12.11
CA GLN A 125 7.61 -15.99 12.00
C GLN A 125 8.96 -15.44 11.57
N SER A 126 9.00 -14.50 10.60
CA SER A 126 10.23 -13.86 10.17
C SER A 126 10.87 -13.06 11.30
N GLU A 127 10.08 -12.27 12.02
CA GLU A 127 10.54 -11.48 13.15
C GLU A 127 11.17 -12.35 14.25
N ASN A 128 10.51 -13.45 14.64
CA ASN A 128 11.02 -14.35 15.67
C ASN A 128 12.28 -15.09 15.23
N ALA A 129 12.36 -15.51 13.96
CA ALA A 129 13.50 -16.25 13.45
C ALA A 129 14.75 -15.37 13.26
N THR A 130 14.58 -14.09 12.96
CA THR A 130 15.70 -13.19 12.60
C THR A 130 16.16 -12.28 13.74
N ARG A 131 15.34 -12.07 14.76
CA ARG A 131 15.56 -11.12 15.86
C ARG A 131 16.97 -11.15 16.47
N ASN A 132 17.52 -12.33 16.75
CA ASN A 132 18.79 -12.50 17.44
C ASN A 132 19.94 -12.97 16.53
N THR A 133 19.66 -13.22 15.25
CA THR A 133 20.62 -13.91 14.37
C THR A 133 20.93 -13.11 13.10
N HIS A 134 19.96 -12.35 12.57
CA HIS A 134 20.06 -11.69 11.28
C HIS A 134 19.52 -10.24 11.37
N PRO A 135 20.29 -9.30 11.95
CA PRO A 135 19.80 -7.96 12.28
C PRO A 135 19.27 -7.20 11.05
N ALA A 136 19.89 -7.34 9.88
CA ALA A 136 19.41 -6.68 8.67
C ALA A 136 18.03 -7.21 8.24
N LEU A 137 17.82 -8.53 8.22
CA LEU A 137 16.55 -9.16 7.86
C LEU A 137 15.46 -8.88 8.92
N PHE A 138 15.86 -8.79 10.19
CA PHE A 138 14.98 -8.34 11.26
C PHE A 138 14.50 -6.91 11.02
N GLY A 139 15.41 -5.98 10.69
CA GLY A 139 15.08 -4.59 10.36
C GLY A 139 14.13 -4.49 9.15
N ILE A 140 14.40 -5.24 8.08
CA ILE A 140 13.53 -5.33 6.90
C ILE A 140 12.15 -5.87 7.29
N THR A 141 12.09 -6.92 8.12
CA THR A 141 10.81 -7.49 8.61
C THR A 141 9.98 -6.44 9.34
N LYS A 142 10.62 -5.62 10.20
CA LYS A 142 9.95 -4.53 10.91
C LYS A 142 9.36 -3.48 9.96
N ILE A 143 10.10 -3.07 8.93
CA ILE A 143 9.60 -2.10 7.92
C ILE A 143 8.40 -2.70 7.17
N LEU A 144 8.51 -3.94 6.71
CA LEU A 144 7.43 -4.63 6.01
C LEU A 144 6.19 -4.84 6.90
N LYS A 145 6.39 -5.08 8.21
CA LYS A 145 5.31 -5.16 9.20
C LYS A 145 4.54 -3.83 9.28
N VAL A 146 5.24 -2.73 9.38
CA VAL A 146 4.63 -1.40 9.43
C VAL A 146 3.93 -1.09 8.10
N GLU A 147 4.57 -1.35 6.96
CA GLU A 147 3.98 -1.11 5.63
C GLU A 147 2.71 -1.96 5.40
N ALA A 148 2.68 -3.20 5.87
CA ALA A 148 1.50 -4.04 5.77
C ALA A 148 0.37 -3.58 6.69
N MET A 149 0.69 -3.34 7.97
CA MET A 149 -0.33 -3.21 9.01
C MET A 149 -0.89 -1.79 9.15
N HIS A 150 -0.16 -0.74 8.67
CA HIS A 150 -0.77 0.60 8.63
C HIS A 150 -1.95 0.64 7.65
N ARG A 151 -1.91 -0.11 6.54
CA ARG A 151 -3.04 -0.25 5.60
C ARG A 151 -4.25 -0.88 6.28
N VAL A 152 -4.03 -1.90 7.15
CA VAL A 152 -5.12 -2.55 7.88
C VAL A 152 -5.78 -1.60 8.87
N THR A 153 -4.99 -0.92 9.69
CA THR A 153 -5.54 0.04 10.67
C THR A 153 -6.19 1.25 9.98
N ASP A 154 -5.71 1.66 8.80
CA ASP A 154 -6.32 2.72 8.01
C ASP A 154 -7.64 2.30 7.33
N TYR A 155 -7.90 1.00 7.20
CA TYR A 155 -9.17 0.45 6.76
C TYR A 155 -10.19 0.33 7.90
N TYR A 156 -9.76 -0.15 9.08
CA TYR A 156 -10.69 -0.58 10.14
C TYR A 156 -10.62 0.25 11.43
N GLY A 157 -9.53 0.96 11.69
CA GLY A 157 -9.25 1.61 12.97
C GLY A 157 -8.51 0.68 13.93
N PRO A 158 -9.11 0.28 15.07
CA PRO A 158 -8.51 -0.68 15.99
C PRO A 158 -8.24 -2.02 15.33
N ILE A 159 -7.10 -2.64 15.67
CA ILE A 159 -6.67 -3.93 15.12
C ILE A 159 -5.98 -4.78 16.17
N ILE A 160 -5.83 -6.08 15.92
CA ILE A 160 -5.00 -6.97 16.73
C ILE A 160 -3.55 -6.84 16.26
N TYR A 161 -2.72 -6.12 16.98
CA TYR A 161 -1.34 -5.83 16.56
C TYR A 161 -0.28 -6.36 17.53
N LYS A 162 -0.20 -5.79 18.74
CA LYS A 162 0.81 -6.18 19.74
C LYS A 162 0.57 -7.59 20.31
N ASN A 163 -0.69 -7.98 20.41
CA ASN A 163 -1.11 -9.27 20.97
C ASN A 163 -1.28 -10.35 19.89
N PHE A 164 -0.89 -10.11 18.63
CA PHE A 164 -0.96 -11.14 17.60
C PHE A 164 -0.12 -12.37 17.98
N ALA A 165 -0.69 -13.57 17.74
CA ALA A 165 -0.12 -14.87 18.12
C ALA A 165 0.08 -15.07 19.64
N ASN A 166 -0.54 -14.27 20.50
CA ASN A 166 -0.61 -14.54 21.91
C ASN A 166 -1.44 -15.82 22.14
N ALA A 167 -1.00 -16.66 23.08
CA ALA A 167 -1.69 -17.91 23.42
C ALA A 167 -3.01 -17.69 24.19
N GLU A 168 -3.32 -16.47 24.59
CA GLU A 168 -4.59 -16.12 25.21
C GLU A 168 -5.74 -16.37 24.22
N LYS A 169 -6.86 -16.89 24.72
CA LYS A 169 -8.00 -17.29 23.87
C LYS A 169 -8.69 -16.11 23.18
N HIS A 170 -8.63 -14.96 23.79
CA HIS A 170 -9.23 -13.73 23.28
C HIS A 170 -8.17 -12.67 23.10
N TYR A 171 -7.87 -12.34 21.84
CA TYR A 171 -6.95 -11.25 21.51
C TYR A 171 -7.61 -9.91 21.80
N ARG A 172 -6.95 -9.09 22.61
CA ARG A 172 -7.40 -7.71 22.84
C ARG A 172 -6.94 -6.84 21.71
N PRO A 173 -7.84 -6.08 21.06
CA PRO A 173 -7.44 -5.12 20.05
C PRO A 173 -6.64 -3.98 20.67
N ASP A 174 -5.72 -3.45 19.88
CA ASP A 174 -5.04 -2.19 20.17
C ASP A 174 -5.83 -1.04 19.55
N LYS A 175 -5.98 0.09 20.29
CA LYS A 175 -6.54 1.32 19.72
C LYS A 175 -5.65 1.83 18.60
N GLN A 176 -6.22 2.50 17.61
CA GLN A 176 -5.47 3.00 16.47
C GLN A 176 -4.30 3.91 16.88
N GLU A 177 -4.46 4.75 17.90
CA GLU A 177 -3.39 5.55 18.48
C GLU A 177 -2.20 4.69 18.95
N ASP A 178 -2.49 3.64 19.73
CA ASP A 178 -1.47 2.74 20.27
C ASP A 178 -0.73 1.98 19.15
N VAL A 179 -1.46 1.63 18.07
CA VAL A 179 -0.90 0.98 16.89
C VAL A 179 0.07 1.91 16.16
N TYR A 180 -0.31 3.18 15.94
CA TYR A 180 0.56 4.17 15.31
C TYR A 180 1.83 4.44 16.13
N TYR A 181 1.69 4.53 17.46
CA TYR A 181 2.86 4.73 18.32
C TYR A 181 3.79 3.51 18.29
N GLU A 182 3.23 2.30 18.19
CA GLU A 182 4.04 1.10 18.04
C GLU A 182 4.72 1.03 16.65
N PHE A 183 4.11 1.51 15.58
CA PHE A 183 4.77 1.61 14.27
C PHE A 183 6.06 2.43 14.35
N PHE A 184 6.06 3.54 15.09
CA PHE A 184 7.28 4.33 15.28
C PHE A 184 8.36 3.57 16.05
N ASN A 185 8.00 2.80 17.08
CA ASN A 185 8.93 1.95 17.81
C ASN A 185 9.51 0.83 16.92
N GLU A 186 8.69 0.25 16.05
CA GLU A 186 9.11 -0.75 15.06
C GLU A 186 10.13 -0.15 14.07
N LEU A 187 9.86 1.07 13.59
CA LEU A 187 10.78 1.78 12.69
C LEU A 187 12.08 2.21 13.40
N ASP A 188 12.03 2.60 14.69
CA ASP A 188 13.25 2.84 15.48
C ASP A 188 14.11 1.58 15.54
N SER A 189 13.49 0.45 15.86
CA SER A 189 14.17 -0.85 15.91
C SER A 189 14.77 -1.26 14.56
N ALA A 190 14.04 -1.00 13.48
CA ALA A 190 14.48 -1.30 12.11
C ALA A 190 15.70 -0.47 11.71
N VAL A 191 15.66 0.84 11.94
CA VAL A 191 16.77 1.75 11.61
C VAL A 191 18.02 1.36 12.38
N VAL A 192 17.92 1.12 13.69
CA VAL A 192 19.07 0.70 14.52
C VAL A 192 19.67 -0.61 14.02
N ALA A 193 18.84 -1.61 13.71
CA ALA A 193 19.32 -2.91 13.23
C ALA A 193 20.00 -2.82 11.86
N LEU A 194 19.45 -2.03 10.93
CA LEU A 194 19.98 -1.85 9.59
C LEU A 194 21.26 -1.02 9.59
N THR A 195 21.29 0.12 10.28
CA THR A 195 22.48 1.00 10.32
C THR A 195 23.66 0.29 10.95
N GLY A 196 23.46 -0.42 12.07
CA GLY A 196 24.53 -1.22 12.68
C GLY A 196 25.05 -2.32 11.77
N TYR A 197 24.15 -2.99 11.01
CA TYR A 197 24.59 -4.00 10.04
C TYR A 197 25.37 -3.41 8.86
N ILE A 198 24.95 -2.25 8.34
CA ILE A 198 25.63 -1.56 7.23
C ILE A 198 27.03 -1.11 7.67
N GLU A 199 27.17 -0.59 8.89
CA GLU A 199 28.48 -0.21 9.45
C GLU A 199 29.44 -1.41 9.56
N GLU A 200 28.92 -2.58 9.99
CA GLU A 200 29.73 -3.81 10.11
C GLU A 200 30.05 -4.43 8.75
N LYS A 201 29.10 -4.38 7.80
CA LYS A 201 29.19 -5.08 6.49
C LYS A 201 28.72 -4.19 5.32
N PRO A 202 29.47 -3.11 5.00
CA PRO A 202 29.03 -2.08 4.04
C PRO A 202 28.80 -2.60 2.61
N GLU A 203 29.51 -3.67 2.20
CA GLU A 203 29.42 -4.25 0.86
C GLU A 203 28.42 -5.43 0.77
N SER A 204 27.68 -5.71 1.85
CA SER A 204 26.75 -6.84 1.87
C SER A 204 25.53 -6.57 0.99
N ASN A 205 25.16 -7.57 0.18
CA ASN A 205 23.95 -7.59 -0.64
C ASN A 205 23.25 -8.96 -0.65
N GLY A 206 23.46 -9.77 0.40
CA GLY A 206 22.98 -11.15 0.47
C GLY A 206 21.46 -11.31 0.27
N PHE A 207 20.68 -10.28 0.55
CA PHE A 207 19.23 -10.27 0.37
C PHE A 207 18.78 -9.97 -1.09
N ALA A 208 19.65 -9.52 -1.99
CA ALA A 208 19.30 -9.00 -3.31
C ALA A 208 18.43 -9.94 -4.15
N ARG A 209 18.66 -11.26 -4.09
CA ARG A 209 17.89 -12.25 -4.87
C ARG A 209 16.44 -12.44 -4.41
N PHE A 210 16.10 -12.00 -3.19
CA PHE A 210 14.77 -12.10 -2.59
C PHE A 210 14.06 -10.76 -2.51
N ASP A 211 14.78 -9.67 -2.76
CA ASP A 211 14.27 -8.31 -2.66
C ASP A 211 13.69 -7.84 -3.98
N ILE A 212 12.37 -7.84 -4.05
CA ILE A 212 11.63 -7.36 -5.22
C ILE A 212 11.29 -5.87 -5.14
N LEU A 213 11.67 -5.19 -4.03
CA LEU A 213 11.37 -3.78 -3.80
C LEU A 213 12.57 -2.87 -4.03
N LEU A 214 13.76 -3.22 -3.50
CA LEU A 214 14.91 -2.32 -3.37
C LEU A 214 16.23 -2.96 -3.80
N ASP A 215 16.20 -4.07 -4.55
CA ASP A 215 17.37 -4.78 -5.10
C ASP A 215 18.41 -5.18 -4.03
N GLY A 216 17.99 -5.46 -2.80
CA GLY A 216 18.85 -5.86 -1.68
C GLY A 216 19.73 -4.74 -1.12
N LYS A 217 19.48 -3.50 -1.47
CA LYS A 217 20.26 -2.34 -1.01
C LYS A 217 19.84 -1.91 0.38
N TYR A 218 20.54 -2.36 1.42
CA TYR A 218 20.24 -2.01 2.81
C TYR A 218 20.14 -0.50 3.08
N PRO A 219 20.98 0.39 2.51
CA PRO A 219 20.77 1.84 2.64
C PRO A 219 19.41 2.31 2.11
N SER A 220 18.90 1.70 1.03
CA SER A 220 17.56 2.00 0.50
C SER A 220 16.45 1.56 1.44
N TRP A 221 16.64 0.49 2.21
CA TRP A 221 15.71 0.07 3.25
C TRP A 221 15.67 1.06 4.42
N VAL A 222 16.79 1.70 4.79
CA VAL A 222 16.80 2.79 5.77
C VAL A 222 16.05 4.01 5.23
N LYS A 223 16.27 4.39 3.96
CA LYS A 223 15.49 5.45 3.29
C LYS A 223 13.99 5.13 3.28
N PHE A 224 13.62 3.87 3.04
CA PHE A 224 12.22 3.46 3.12
C PHE A 224 11.65 3.62 4.53
N ALA A 225 12.37 3.18 5.57
CA ALA A 225 11.96 3.38 6.96
C ALA A 225 11.73 4.86 7.30
N ASN A 226 12.65 5.74 6.90
CA ASN A 226 12.55 7.18 7.10
C ASN A 226 11.36 7.78 6.34
N SER A 227 11.17 7.39 5.08
CA SER A 227 10.07 7.88 4.24
C SER A 227 8.71 7.40 4.75
N LEU A 228 8.62 6.15 5.20
CA LEU A 228 7.42 5.59 5.82
C LEU A 228 7.12 6.27 7.17
N ARG A 229 8.15 6.54 7.99
CA ARG A 229 8.01 7.33 9.22
C ARG A 229 7.40 8.70 8.92
N LEU A 230 7.86 9.38 7.88
CA LEU A 230 7.32 10.69 7.48
C LEU A 230 5.86 10.56 7.06
N ARG A 231 5.47 9.55 6.24
CA ARG A 231 4.07 9.27 5.88
C ARG A 231 3.20 9.13 7.12
N LEU A 232 3.61 8.28 8.06
CA LEU A 232 2.86 8.02 9.29
C LEU A 232 2.81 9.23 10.23
N ALA A 233 3.88 10.01 10.32
CA ALA A 233 3.91 11.26 11.09
C ALA A 233 2.92 12.28 10.51
N MET A 234 2.90 12.45 9.18
CA MET A 234 1.93 13.33 8.53
C MET A 234 0.48 12.82 8.67
N ARG A 235 0.27 11.49 8.72
CA ARG A 235 -1.06 10.90 8.98
C ARG A 235 -1.65 11.35 10.31
N ILE A 236 -0.85 11.44 11.35
CA ILE A 236 -1.29 11.84 12.69
C ILE A 236 -1.11 13.33 12.98
N ALA A 237 -0.74 14.13 11.98
CA ALA A 237 -0.35 15.52 12.13
C ALA A 237 -1.42 16.40 12.81
N SER A 238 -2.71 16.12 12.55
CA SER A 238 -3.83 16.92 13.11
C SER A 238 -4.30 16.40 14.47
N VAL A 239 -4.13 15.11 14.79
CA VAL A 239 -4.61 14.53 16.05
C VAL A 239 -3.52 14.48 17.12
N ALA A 240 -2.26 14.36 16.73
CA ALA A 240 -1.10 14.26 17.62
C ALA A 240 0.12 15.05 17.08
N PRO A 241 0.01 16.38 16.92
CA PRO A 241 1.02 17.19 16.23
C PRO A 241 2.40 17.15 16.90
N ASP A 242 2.47 17.12 18.22
CA ASP A 242 3.74 17.06 18.95
C ASP A 242 4.46 15.73 18.72
N LYS A 243 3.70 14.62 18.70
CA LYS A 243 4.24 13.30 18.37
C LYS A 243 4.72 13.25 16.93
N ALA A 244 3.92 13.75 15.99
CA ALA A 244 4.28 13.83 14.58
C ALA A 244 5.58 14.62 14.36
N ARG A 245 5.69 15.80 14.97
CA ARG A 245 6.91 16.62 14.91
C ARG A 245 8.13 15.90 15.49
N ALA A 246 7.98 15.24 16.63
CA ALA A 246 9.07 14.48 17.26
C ALA A 246 9.56 13.34 16.34
N GLU A 247 8.66 12.64 15.66
CA GLU A 247 9.03 11.58 14.74
C GLU A 247 9.75 12.10 13.48
N ILE A 248 9.37 13.29 12.98
CA ILE A 248 10.08 13.94 11.87
C ILE A 248 11.50 14.35 12.29
N GLN A 249 11.70 14.83 13.52
CA GLN A 249 13.04 15.19 14.01
C GLN A 249 13.97 13.97 14.10
N LYS A 250 13.46 12.80 14.49
CA LYS A 250 14.26 11.56 14.52
C LYS A 250 14.85 11.18 13.16
N ILE A 251 14.21 11.54 12.06
CA ILE A 251 14.74 11.23 10.72
C ILE A 251 16.07 11.93 10.47
N LYS A 252 16.29 13.11 11.08
CA LYS A 252 17.55 13.86 10.97
C LYS A 252 18.70 13.23 11.78
N GLU A 253 18.42 12.23 12.63
CA GLU A 253 19.44 11.56 13.46
C GLU A 253 20.30 10.55 12.67
N ASN A 254 19.94 10.25 11.42
CA ASN A 254 20.75 9.42 10.54
C ASN A 254 20.98 10.10 9.19
N ASP A 255 22.12 9.79 8.56
CA ASP A 255 22.57 10.43 7.32
C ASP A 255 22.00 9.78 6.03
N TYR A 256 21.06 8.82 6.15
CA TYR A 256 20.52 8.10 4.99
C TYR A 256 19.47 8.91 4.23
N GLY A 257 18.75 9.82 4.89
CA GLY A 257 17.72 10.64 4.27
C GLY A 257 16.49 9.86 3.82
N PHE A 258 15.87 10.30 2.72
CA PHE A 258 14.61 9.81 2.17
C PHE A 258 14.77 9.24 0.76
N PHE A 259 13.68 8.72 0.20
CA PHE A 259 13.55 8.60 -1.25
C PHE A 259 13.41 10.00 -1.87
N GLU A 260 14.32 10.36 -2.76
CA GLU A 260 14.37 11.71 -3.37
C GLU A 260 14.46 11.66 -4.90
N ALA A 261 15.19 10.67 -5.45
CA ALA A 261 15.36 10.55 -6.89
C ALA A 261 14.13 9.93 -7.56
N GLU A 262 13.87 10.28 -8.80
CA GLU A 262 12.79 9.73 -9.61
C GLU A 262 12.82 8.20 -9.75
N THR A 263 14.00 7.61 -9.63
CA THR A 263 14.20 6.14 -9.58
C THR A 263 14.06 5.58 -8.17
N GLY A 264 13.90 6.44 -7.15
CA GLY A 264 13.73 6.05 -5.76
C GLY A 264 12.29 5.71 -5.44
N GLY A 265 12.11 4.75 -4.53
CA GLY A 265 10.80 4.34 -4.05
C GLY A 265 10.78 2.85 -3.72
N ALA A 266 9.78 2.44 -2.95
CA ALA A 266 9.48 1.04 -2.72
C ALA A 266 8.44 0.60 -3.77
N VAL A 267 8.90 -0.16 -4.77
CA VAL A 267 8.10 -0.55 -5.93
C VAL A 267 8.20 -2.06 -6.12
N VAL A 268 7.08 -2.77 -6.11
CA VAL A 268 7.04 -4.21 -6.37
C VAL A 268 7.36 -4.46 -7.85
N SER A 269 8.53 -5.02 -8.10
CA SER A 269 9.04 -5.23 -9.45
C SER A 269 8.45 -6.48 -10.10
N THR A 270 7.92 -6.33 -11.32
CA THR A 270 7.45 -7.45 -12.14
C THR A 270 8.58 -8.26 -12.78
N LYS A 271 9.82 -7.77 -12.73
CA LYS A 271 11.01 -8.47 -13.26
C LYS A 271 11.32 -9.77 -12.53
N SER A 272 10.88 -9.91 -11.28
CA SER A 272 11.05 -11.12 -10.46
C SER A 272 10.03 -12.24 -10.76
N GLY A 273 9.23 -12.09 -11.80
CA GLY A 273 8.14 -13.04 -12.14
C GLY A 273 6.81 -12.73 -11.44
N TYR A 274 6.75 -11.65 -10.68
CA TYR A 274 5.52 -11.11 -10.13
C TYR A 274 4.64 -10.55 -11.26
N THR A 275 3.33 -10.76 -11.17
CA THR A 275 2.36 -10.20 -12.11
C THR A 275 1.48 -9.18 -11.39
N ASN A 276 1.39 -7.97 -11.94
CA ASN A 276 0.55 -6.92 -11.34
C ASN A 276 -0.93 -7.29 -11.43
N PRO A 277 -1.64 -7.51 -10.31
CA PRO A 277 -3.04 -7.92 -10.31
C PRO A 277 -3.98 -6.85 -10.88
N LEU A 278 -3.66 -5.57 -10.72
CA LEU A 278 -4.44 -4.49 -11.35
C LEU A 278 -4.38 -4.56 -12.88
N GLY A 279 -3.23 -4.97 -13.43
CA GLY A 279 -3.09 -5.21 -14.86
C GLY A 279 -3.98 -6.36 -15.36
N GLU A 280 -4.19 -7.39 -14.55
CA GLU A 280 -5.14 -8.47 -14.85
C GLU A 280 -6.58 -7.98 -14.87
N LEU A 281 -7.00 -7.26 -13.80
CA LEU A 281 -8.36 -6.69 -13.72
C LEU A 281 -8.64 -5.74 -14.89
N ASN A 282 -7.65 -4.95 -15.27
CA ASN A 282 -7.76 -3.99 -16.35
C ASN A 282 -7.79 -4.65 -17.74
N ARG A 283 -6.88 -5.58 -18.03
CA ARG A 283 -6.64 -6.10 -19.39
C ARG A 283 -7.39 -7.37 -19.71
N VAL A 284 -7.58 -8.24 -18.73
CA VAL A 284 -8.21 -9.55 -18.93
C VAL A 284 -9.66 -9.51 -18.49
N TRP A 285 -9.94 -9.02 -17.29
CA TRP A 285 -11.32 -8.99 -16.77
C TRP A 285 -12.11 -7.78 -17.28
N ASN A 286 -11.43 -6.72 -17.71
CA ASN A 286 -12.07 -5.54 -18.27
C ASN A 286 -12.97 -4.82 -17.25
N GLU A 287 -12.46 -4.62 -16.05
CA GLU A 287 -13.22 -4.14 -14.89
C GLU A 287 -12.65 -2.87 -14.24
N THR A 288 -11.76 -2.16 -14.92
CA THR A 288 -11.21 -0.90 -14.39
C THR A 288 -11.27 0.21 -15.44
N TYR A 289 -11.86 1.33 -15.05
CA TYR A 289 -12.04 2.52 -15.88
C TYR A 289 -11.61 3.77 -15.14
N MET A 290 -11.31 4.82 -15.87
CA MET A 290 -11.06 6.15 -15.31
C MET A 290 -12.30 6.64 -14.55
N SER A 291 -12.10 7.25 -13.38
CA SER A 291 -13.19 7.92 -12.68
C SER A 291 -13.45 9.32 -13.21
N ALA A 292 -14.63 9.86 -12.94
CA ALA A 292 -14.97 11.25 -13.21
C ALA A 292 -14.04 12.25 -12.50
N ASN A 293 -13.51 11.90 -11.32
CA ASN A 293 -12.57 12.74 -10.59
C ASN A 293 -11.24 12.88 -11.34
N MET A 294 -10.72 11.76 -11.87
CA MET A 294 -9.50 11.78 -12.69
C MET A 294 -9.71 12.54 -14.00
N GLU A 295 -10.86 12.37 -14.65
CA GLU A 295 -11.22 13.17 -15.82
C GLU A 295 -11.21 14.66 -15.48
N SER A 296 -11.98 15.08 -14.48
CA SER A 296 -12.13 16.48 -14.09
C SER A 296 -10.78 17.15 -13.83
N ILE A 297 -9.94 16.52 -13.03
CA ILE A 297 -8.65 17.10 -12.61
C ILE A 297 -7.63 17.05 -13.74
N LEU A 298 -7.37 15.88 -14.34
CA LEU A 298 -6.29 15.74 -15.31
C LEU A 298 -6.59 16.40 -16.65
N VAL A 299 -7.84 16.30 -17.14
CA VAL A 299 -8.24 16.99 -18.39
C VAL A 299 -8.26 18.50 -18.16
N GLY A 300 -8.83 18.94 -17.02
CA GLY A 300 -8.88 20.36 -16.67
C GLY A 300 -7.49 21.00 -16.55
N TYR A 301 -6.55 20.32 -15.92
CA TYR A 301 -5.15 20.79 -15.83
C TYR A 301 -4.38 20.69 -17.15
N ASN A 302 -4.89 19.94 -18.13
CA ASN A 302 -4.12 19.49 -19.29
C ASN A 302 -2.83 18.77 -18.84
N ASP A 303 -2.99 17.86 -17.87
CA ASP A 303 -1.88 17.19 -17.23
C ASP A 303 -1.21 16.19 -18.17
N PRO A 304 0.10 16.30 -18.43
CA PRO A 304 0.81 15.39 -19.33
C PRO A 304 0.79 13.91 -18.88
N ARG A 305 0.54 13.63 -17.58
CA ARG A 305 0.43 12.26 -17.04
C ARG A 305 -0.87 11.57 -17.47
N LEU A 306 -1.88 12.33 -17.93
CA LEU A 306 -3.17 11.78 -18.36
C LEU A 306 -3.02 10.64 -19.38
N GLY A 307 -2.24 10.85 -20.46
CA GLY A 307 -2.03 9.84 -21.50
C GLY A 307 -1.11 8.68 -21.10
N ILE A 308 -0.49 8.75 -19.93
CA ILE A 308 0.32 7.67 -19.36
C ILE A 308 -0.51 6.83 -18.38
N TYR A 309 -1.44 7.46 -17.69
CA TYR A 309 -2.32 6.79 -16.73
C TYR A 309 -3.52 6.11 -17.40
N PHE A 310 -4.05 6.72 -18.45
CA PHE A 310 -5.28 6.26 -19.10
C PHE A 310 -5.16 6.19 -20.62
N GLU A 311 -5.95 5.31 -21.20
CA GLU A 311 -6.12 5.17 -22.64
C GLU A 311 -7.25 6.09 -23.14
N LEU A 312 -7.17 6.50 -24.41
CA LEU A 312 -8.26 7.18 -25.07
C LEU A 312 -9.49 6.27 -25.17
N CYS A 313 -10.67 6.88 -25.21
CA CYS A 313 -11.92 6.17 -25.45
C CYS A 313 -11.86 5.36 -26.74
N THR A 314 -12.44 4.17 -26.72
CA THR A 314 -12.62 3.31 -27.89
C THR A 314 -14.02 3.46 -28.52
N ASP A 315 -14.96 4.11 -27.85
CA ASP A 315 -16.26 4.48 -28.38
C ASP A 315 -16.09 5.42 -29.59
N GLU A 316 -16.74 5.11 -30.70
CA GLU A 316 -16.59 5.85 -31.96
C GLU A 316 -17.02 7.33 -31.86
N THR A 317 -17.98 7.65 -30.98
CA THR A 317 -18.48 9.03 -30.78
C THR A 317 -17.56 9.85 -29.86
N LEU A 318 -16.74 9.18 -29.06
CA LEU A 318 -15.84 9.76 -28.07
C LEU A 318 -14.36 9.57 -28.44
N LYS A 319 -14.09 9.10 -29.64
CA LYS A 319 -12.73 8.83 -30.12
C LYS A 319 -11.81 10.02 -29.97
N GLY A 320 -10.63 9.78 -29.39
CA GLY A 320 -9.65 10.83 -29.14
C GLY A 320 -9.89 11.64 -27.86
N GLN A 321 -10.88 11.27 -27.06
CA GLN A 321 -11.15 11.90 -25.77
C GLN A 321 -10.76 10.96 -24.61
N TYR A 322 -10.58 11.54 -23.43
CA TYR A 322 -10.51 10.84 -22.16
C TYR A 322 -11.82 11.08 -21.42
N ARG A 323 -12.49 9.98 -21.02
CA ARG A 323 -13.78 10.03 -20.33
C ARG A 323 -13.83 9.03 -19.19
N GLY A 324 -14.27 9.52 -18.03
CA GLY A 324 -14.42 8.74 -16.79
C GLY A 324 -15.88 8.44 -16.46
N ILE A 325 -16.07 7.78 -15.32
CA ILE A 325 -17.38 7.40 -14.80
C ILE A 325 -17.50 7.98 -13.38
N ARG A 326 -18.65 8.60 -13.06
CA ARG A 326 -18.94 9.11 -11.72
C ARG A 326 -19.38 7.96 -10.81
N GLN A 327 -18.82 7.90 -9.59
CA GLN A 327 -19.20 6.91 -8.58
C GLN A 327 -20.69 7.01 -8.23
N GLY A 328 -21.30 5.84 -8.00
CA GLY A 328 -22.70 5.75 -7.61
C GLY A 328 -23.70 6.03 -8.73
N THR A 329 -23.27 6.03 -10.01
CA THR A 329 -24.19 6.11 -11.15
C THR A 329 -24.88 4.77 -11.38
N CYS A 330 -26.17 4.80 -11.69
CA CYS A 330 -26.91 3.64 -12.16
C CYS A 330 -26.79 3.54 -13.69
N PHE A 331 -26.17 2.49 -14.21
CA PHE A 331 -25.86 2.40 -15.64
C PHE A 331 -25.98 0.97 -16.19
N ALA A 332 -26.19 0.88 -17.51
CA ALA A 332 -25.96 -0.34 -18.24
C ALA A 332 -24.48 -0.42 -18.66
N HIS A 333 -23.83 -1.56 -18.48
CA HIS A 333 -22.42 -1.76 -18.85
C HIS A 333 -22.09 -1.32 -20.29
N SER A 334 -23.03 -1.50 -21.23
CA SER A 334 -22.88 -1.09 -22.63
C SER A 334 -22.62 0.42 -22.79
N HIS A 335 -23.08 1.26 -21.85
CA HIS A 335 -22.87 2.71 -21.90
C HIS A 335 -21.40 3.10 -21.67
N TYR A 336 -20.70 2.37 -20.80
CA TYR A 336 -19.37 2.78 -20.36
C TYR A 336 -18.24 1.88 -20.87
N SER A 337 -18.55 0.80 -21.58
CA SER A 337 -17.56 -0.18 -22.06
C SER A 337 -16.49 0.40 -23.00
N GLY A 338 -16.80 1.52 -23.67
CA GLY A 338 -15.90 2.22 -24.59
C GLY A 338 -15.15 3.40 -23.97
N LEU A 339 -15.34 3.68 -22.68
CA LEU A 339 -14.68 4.79 -21.99
C LEU A 339 -13.21 4.48 -21.65
N SER A 340 -12.51 5.47 -21.11
CA SER A 340 -11.07 5.39 -20.84
C SER A 340 -10.73 4.34 -19.78
N LYS A 341 -9.83 3.43 -20.14
CA LYS A 341 -9.26 2.42 -19.25
C LYS A 341 -7.90 2.86 -18.73
N LEU A 342 -7.43 2.15 -17.71
CA LEU A 342 -6.09 2.35 -17.21
C LEU A 342 -5.04 1.85 -18.21
N PHE A 343 -3.88 2.50 -18.24
CA PHE A 343 -2.74 2.03 -19.02
C PHE A 343 -1.94 0.91 -18.32
N VAL A 344 -2.35 0.51 -17.11
CA VAL A 344 -1.70 -0.52 -16.32
C VAL A 344 -1.81 -1.90 -16.99
N LYS A 345 -0.69 -2.61 -17.05
CA LYS A 345 -0.54 -3.96 -17.58
C LYS A 345 -0.06 -4.91 -16.48
N GLN A 346 -0.15 -6.21 -16.72
CA GLN A 346 0.41 -7.24 -15.84
C GLN A 346 1.93 -7.08 -15.61
N SER A 347 2.64 -6.47 -16.57
CA SER A 347 4.07 -6.17 -16.49
C SER A 347 4.39 -4.76 -15.98
N THR A 348 3.41 -4.01 -15.49
CA THR A 348 3.62 -2.70 -14.86
C THR A 348 4.02 -2.91 -13.41
N ASP A 349 5.13 -2.34 -12.99
CA ASP A 349 5.57 -2.39 -11.59
C ASP A 349 4.54 -1.68 -10.69
N ALA A 350 4.40 -2.14 -9.44
CA ALA A 350 3.37 -1.67 -8.51
C ALA A 350 3.99 -0.84 -7.38
N PRO A 351 3.73 0.48 -7.32
CA PRO A 351 4.29 1.33 -6.28
C PRO A 351 3.62 1.09 -4.92
N LEU A 352 4.43 0.99 -3.86
CA LEU A 352 3.99 1.08 -2.46
C LEU A 352 4.26 2.48 -1.89
N MET A 353 5.35 3.10 -2.31
CA MET A 353 5.73 4.46 -1.96
C MET A 353 6.69 5.02 -3.02
N THR A 354 6.45 6.23 -3.48
CA THR A 354 7.28 6.89 -4.50
C THR A 354 8.07 8.06 -3.91
N ALA A 355 9.19 8.43 -4.55
CA ALA A 355 9.95 9.59 -4.14
C ALA A 355 9.14 10.90 -4.29
N SER A 356 8.28 10.99 -5.31
CA SER A 356 7.40 12.15 -5.48
C SER A 356 6.43 12.33 -4.30
N GLU A 357 5.88 11.24 -3.77
CA GLU A 357 5.07 11.29 -2.55
C GLU A 357 5.86 11.89 -1.38
N VAL A 358 7.10 11.43 -1.20
CA VAL A 358 7.96 11.90 -0.10
C VAL A 358 8.23 13.41 -0.20
N TRP A 359 8.46 13.93 -1.40
CA TRP A 359 8.61 15.37 -1.60
C TRP A 359 7.36 16.16 -1.19
N PHE A 360 6.15 15.65 -1.47
CA PHE A 360 4.90 16.30 -1.04
C PHE A 360 4.70 16.21 0.47
N LEU A 361 5.09 15.11 1.11
CA LEU A 361 5.08 15.00 2.59
C LEU A 361 6.04 16.01 3.22
N ARG A 362 7.22 16.23 2.62
CA ARG A 362 8.19 17.26 3.04
C ARG A 362 7.61 18.67 2.83
N ALA A 363 6.93 18.91 1.70
CA ALA A 363 6.26 20.19 1.44
C ALA A 363 5.22 20.51 2.52
N GLU A 364 4.41 19.53 2.93
CA GLU A 364 3.45 19.72 4.02
C GLU A 364 4.15 19.93 5.37
N ALA A 365 5.21 19.19 5.68
CA ALA A 365 5.98 19.38 6.91
C ALA A 365 6.61 20.79 6.98
N ALA A 366 7.12 21.30 5.86
CA ALA A 366 7.63 22.66 5.72
C ALA A 366 6.53 23.71 5.90
N LEU A 367 5.36 23.53 5.24
CA LEU A 367 4.19 24.40 5.38
C LEU A 367 3.70 24.53 6.83
N ARG A 368 3.82 23.44 7.61
CA ARG A 368 3.53 23.42 9.05
C ARG A 368 4.62 24.10 9.90
N GLY A 369 5.79 24.41 9.33
CA GLY A 369 6.95 24.93 10.05
C GLY A 369 7.65 23.90 10.92
N TRP A 370 7.60 22.63 10.55
CA TRP A 370 8.22 21.52 11.28
C TRP A 370 9.61 21.14 10.77
N THR A 371 9.97 21.65 9.59
CA THR A 371 11.30 21.54 8.99
C THR A 371 11.79 22.91 8.53
N ASP A 372 13.10 23.03 8.26
CA ASP A 372 13.73 24.23 7.73
C ASP A 372 13.70 24.27 6.19
N GLU A 373 12.97 23.36 5.55
CA GLU A 373 12.84 23.29 4.11
C GLU A 373 11.87 24.36 3.59
N ASP A 374 12.04 24.72 2.33
CA ASP A 374 11.14 25.63 1.64
C ASP A 374 9.97 24.84 1.01
N GLU A 375 8.74 25.19 1.39
CA GLU A 375 7.55 24.47 0.97
C GLU A 375 7.31 24.50 -0.53
N GLU A 376 7.64 25.62 -1.22
CA GLU A 376 7.52 25.76 -2.66
C GLU A 376 8.52 24.86 -3.39
N THR A 377 9.76 24.85 -2.93
CA THR A 377 10.82 23.99 -3.49
C THR A 377 10.46 22.52 -3.35
N CYS A 378 9.99 22.10 -2.19
CA CYS A 378 9.55 20.71 -1.98
C CYS A 378 8.36 20.34 -2.88
N TYR A 379 7.37 21.24 -3.02
CA TYR A 379 6.23 21.07 -3.91
C TYR A 379 6.67 20.89 -5.37
N GLN A 380 7.52 21.80 -5.89
CA GLN A 380 8.04 21.74 -7.25
C GLN A 380 8.87 20.50 -7.51
N ASN A 381 9.68 20.06 -6.54
CA ASN A 381 10.43 18.81 -6.61
C ASN A 381 9.47 17.60 -6.67
N GLY A 382 8.38 17.62 -5.90
CA GLY A 382 7.36 16.57 -5.94
C GLY A 382 6.73 16.42 -7.32
N VAL A 383 6.33 17.53 -7.94
CA VAL A 383 5.78 17.52 -9.31
C VAL A 383 6.83 17.05 -10.31
N THR A 384 8.05 17.61 -10.26
CA THR A 384 9.15 17.28 -11.18
C THR A 384 9.52 15.79 -11.08
N THR A 385 9.66 15.27 -9.85
CA THR A 385 9.97 13.85 -9.61
C THR A 385 8.87 12.94 -10.15
N SER A 386 7.58 13.33 -9.97
CA SER A 386 6.46 12.59 -10.54
C SER A 386 6.50 12.55 -12.07
N PHE A 387 6.83 13.66 -12.73
CA PHE A 387 6.97 13.72 -14.19
C PHE A 387 8.11 12.81 -14.66
N HIS A 388 9.29 12.95 -14.07
CA HIS A 388 10.48 12.16 -14.44
C HIS A 388 10.27 10.66 -14.21
N GLN A 389 9.57 10.26 -13.14
CA GLN A 389 9.21 8.87 -12.87
C GLN A 389 8.46 8.23 -14.04
N TRP A 390 7.70 9.01 -14.79
CA TRP A 390 6.95 8.58 -15.96
C TRP A 390 7.62 8.95 -17.30
N GLY A 391 8.87 9.42 -17.26
CA GLY A 391 9.63 9.80 -18.45
C GLY A 391 9.13 11.06 -19.14
N ILE A 392 8.40 11.93 -18.42
CA ILE A 392 7.93 13.24 -18.89
C ILE A 392 8.96 14.30 -18.48
N TYR A 393 9.32 15.17 -19.40
CA TYR A 393 10.24 16.29 -19.19
C TYR A 393 9.57 17.61 -19.58
N GLY A 394 10.14 18.73 -19.18
CA GLY A 394 9.57 20.06 -19.46
C GLY A 394 8.42 20.40 -18.53
N VAL A 395 8.63 20.24 -17.22
CA VAL A 395 7.64 20.48 -16.16
C VAL A 395 7.35 21.97 -15.92
N GLU A 396 8.20 22.86 -16.43
CA GLU A 396 8.20 24.29 -16.16
C GLU A 396 6.86 24.95 -16.55
N ASP A 397 6.34 24.65 -17.74
CA ASP A 397 5.05 25.18 -18.20
C ASP A 397 3.89 24.70 -17.34
N TYR A 398 3.94 23.44 -16.89
CA TYR A 398 2.93 22.88 -15.98
C TYR A 398 2.95 23.57 -14.63
N LEU A 399 4.13 23.83 -14.06
CA LEU A 399 4.29 24.54 -12.79
C LEU A 399 3.85 26.01 -12.86
N GLN A 400 3.74 26.58 -14.03
CA GLN A 400 3.19 27.93 -14.24
C GLN A 400 1.73 27.93 -14.67
N SER A 401 1.11 26.76 -14.83
CA SER A 401 -0.27 26.63 -15.29
C SER A 401 -1.29 27.08 -14.22
N GLU A 402 -2.17 28.00 -14.62
CA GLU A 402 -3.32 28.46 -13.81
C GLU A 402 -4.61 27.69 -14.15
N ARG A 403 -4.51 26.63 -14.96
CA ARG A 403 -5.64 25.77 -15.30
C ARG A 403 -6.19 25.10 -14.04
N LYS A 404 -7.51 24.93 -14.01
CA LYS A 404 -8.24 24.29 -12.91
C LYS A 404 -8.94 23.05 -13.42
N ALA A 405 -9.39 22.21 -12.50
CA ALA A 405 -10.24 21.08 -12.82
C ALA A 405 -11.47 21.54 -13.64
N SER A 406 -11.90 20.72 -14.58
CA SER A 406 -13.07 20.94 -15.43
C SER A 406 -14.33 20.32 -14.82
N ASP A 407 -15.48 20.87 -15.16
CA ASP A 407 -16.76 20.25 -14.86
C ASP A 407 -16.82 18.86 -15.51
N PHE A 408 -17.44 17.92 -14.82
CA PHE A 408 -17.71 16.60 -15.37
C PHE A 408 -19.06 16.63 -16.09
N ILE A 409 -19.05 16.23 -17.34
CA ILE A 409 -20.23 16.12 -18.19
C ILE A 409 -20.36 14.67 -18.64
N ASP A 410 -21.35 13.96 -18.11
CA ASP A 410 -21.62 12.58 -18.51
C ASP A 410 -22.14 12.53 -19.95
N THR A 411 -21.66 11.57 -20.71
CA THR A 411 -22.00 11.44 -22.14
C THR A 411 -23.34 10.76 -22.39
N TYR A 412 -23.91 10.11 -21.40
CA TYR A 412 -25.12 9.31 -21.53
C TYR A 412 -26.27 9.81 -20.67
N ASP A 413 -25.98 10.48 -19.55
CA ASP A 413 -27.00 10.95 -18.61
C ASP A 413 -26.57 12.28 -17.99
N GLU A 414 -27.23 13.37 -18.44
CA GLU A 414 -26.96 14.73 -17.93
C GLU A 414 -27.22 14.90 -16.43
N GLU A 415 -28.03 14.03 -15.82
CA GLU A 415 -28.25 14.06 -14.38
C GLU A 415 -26.98 13.67 -13.56
N ASN A 416 -26.02 13.04 -14.19
CA ASN A 416 -24.71 12.73 -13.58
C ASN A 416 -23.74 13.91 -13.66
N ASN A 417 -24.05 14.99 -14.40
CA ASN A 417 -23.20 16.16 -14.51
C ASN A 417 -22.94 16.80 -13.15
N ILE A 418 -21.74 17.34 -12.97
CA ILE A 418 -21.36 18.03 -11.74
C ILE A 418 -20.25 19.03 -11.99
N GLU A 419 -20.36 20.21 -11.37
CA GLU A 419 -19.31 21.21 -11.40
C GLU A 419 -18.04 20.74 -10.70
N ALA A 420 -16.88 21.16 -11.23
CA ALA A 420 -15.58 20.86 -10.64
C ALA A 420 -15.51 21.29 -9.17
N ARG A 421 -15.04 20.39 -8.31
CA ARG A 421 -14.91 20.62 -6.87
C ARG A 421 -13.50 21.08 -6.48
N CYS A 422 -12.47 20.58 -7.16
CA CYS A 422 -11.09 21.05 -6.99
C CYS A 422 -10.93 22.41 -7.66
N LYS A 423 -10.60 23.44 -6.89
CA LYS A 423 -10.54 24.82 -7.38
C LYS A 423 -9.11 25.37 -7.50
N VAL A 424 -8.11 24.63 -7.04
CA VAL A 424 -6.69 25.01 -7.15
C VAL A 424 -6.12 24.69 -8.52
N SER A 425 -5.00 25.33 -8.86
CA SER A 425 -4.21 25.09 -10.07
C SER A 425 -2.83 24.54 -9.72
N PRO A 426 -2.08 23.95 -10.67
CA PRO A 426 -0.72 23.48 -10.44
C PRO A 426 0.26 24.57 -10.01
N LYS A 427 0.04 25.83 -10.44
CA LYS A 427 0.92 26.95 -10.13
C LYS A 427 0.95 27.25 -8.64
N TRP A 428 2.15 27.25 -8.06
CA TRP A 428 2.36 27.75 -6.71
C TRP A 428 2.19 29.27 -6.65
N ASN A 429 1.56 29.76 -5.58
CA ASN A 429 1.48 31.18 -5.30
C ASN A 429 1.89 31.40 -3.83
N PRO A 430 3.01 32.09 -3.58
CA PRO A 430 3.47 32.35 -2.20
C PRO A 430 2.46 33.11 -1.33
N LEU A 431 1.55 33.86 -1.99
CA LEU A 431 0.53 34.67 -1.30
C LEU A 431 -0.75 33.90 -0.95
N ASP A 432 -0.89 32.65 -1.41
CA ASP A 432 -2.01 31.79 -1.02
C ASP A 432 -1.96 31.54 0.51
N ASP A 433 -3.13 31.44 1.13
CA ASP A 433 -3.22 31.00 2.52
C ASP A 433 -2.73 29.55 2.67
N LYS A 434 -2.45 29.16 3.91
CA LYS A 434 -1.88 27.84 4.20
C LYS A 434 -2.80 26.69 3.75
N GLU A 435 -4.12 26.85 3.87
CA GLU A 435 -5.07 25.82 3.50
C GLU A 435 -5.12 25.63 1.96
N THR A 436 -5.10 26.73 1.20
CA THR A 436 -4.97 26.68 -0.26
C THR A 436 -3.66 26.02 -0.71
N LYS A 437 -2.54 26.34 -0.03
CA LYS A 437 -1.26 25.68 -0.28
C LYS A 437 -1.32 24.19 0.01
N LEU A 438 -1.95 23.80 1.12
CA LEU A 438 -2.16 22.39 1.45
C LEU A 438 -3.01 21.67 0.40
N GLU A 439 -4.12 22.28 -0.06
CA GLU A 439 -4.94 21.71 -1.14
C GLU A 439 -4.11 21.46 -2.41
N LYS A 440 -3.20 22.38 -2.78
CA LYS A 440 -2.28 22.21 -3.92
C LYS A 440 -1.32 21.03 -3.70
N ILE A 441 -0.68 20.98 -2.53
CA ILE A 441 0.26 19.89 -2.17
C ILE A 441 -0.44 18.54 -2.27
N ILE A 442 -1.59 18.39 -1.60
CA ILE A 442 -2.28 17.11 -1.53
C ILE A 442 -2.91 16.72 -2.89
N THR A 443 -3.40 17.69 -3.66
CA THR A 443 -3.91 17.42 -5.02
C THR A 443 -2.80 16.86 -5.92
N GLN A 444 -1.61 17.47 -5.91
CA GLN A 444 -0.47 16.98 -6.70
C GLN A 444 0.08 15.66 -6.16
N LYS A 445 0.12 15.47 -4.83
CA LYS A 445 0.43 14.19 -4.19
C LYS A 445 -0.52 13.09 -4.67
N TRP A 446 -1.83 13.35 -4.66
CA TRP A 446 -2.85 12.43 -5.13
C TRP A 446 -2.64 12.03 -6.61
N ILE A 447 -2.35 12.98 -7.50
CA ILE A 447 -2.04 12.66 -8.90
C ILE A 447 -0.78 11.80 -8.99
N ALA A 448 0.26 12.14 -8.24
CA ALA A 448 1.58 11.48 -8.30
C ALA A 448 1.57 10.05 -7.77
N MET A 449 0.72 9.73 -6.79
CA MET A 449 0.61 8.40 -6.19
C MET A 449 -0.18 7.40 -7.04
N PHE A 450 -0.86 7.83 -8.11
CA PHE A 450 -1.61 6.89 -8.94
C PHE A 450 -0.71 5.72 -9.42
N PRO A 451 -1.15 4.46 -9.29
CA PRO A 451 -2.48 3.96 -8.91
C PRO A 451 -2.60 3.45 -7.44
N GLU A 452 -1.82 3.95 -6.50
CA GLU A 452 -1.84 3.49 -5.09
C GLU A 452 -3.05 4.07 -4.32
N GLY A 453 -4.19 3.39 -4.41
CA GLY A 453 -5.46 3.85 -3.86
C GLY A 453 -5.53 3.83 -2.33
N CYS A 454 -4.81 2.93 -1.64
CA CYS A 454 -4.86 2.84 -0.17
C CYS A 454 -4.37 4.14 0.48
N GLU A 455 -3.20 4.61 0.07
CA GLU A 455 -2.63 5.87 0.58
C GLU A 455 -3.44 7.08 0.11
N ALA A 456 -3.88 7.10 -1.15
CA ALA A 456 -4.67 8.20 -1.69
C ALA A 456 -6.02 8.35 -0.97
N TRP A 457 -6.71 7.25 -0.63
CA TRP A 457 -7.93 7.29 0.16
C TRP A 457 -7.68 7.72 1.61
N ALA A 458 -6.58 7.29 2.20
CA ALA A 458 -6.21 7.72 3.55
C ALA A 458 -5.93 9.23 3.60
N GLU A 459 -5.19 9.78 2.64
CA GLU A 459 -4.91 11.21 2.55
C GLU A 459 -6.17 12.06 2.30
N GLN A 460 -7.06 11.59 1.42
CA GLN A 460 -8.34 12.27 1.19
C GLN A 460 -9.18 12.32 2.47
N ARG A 461 -9.24 11.24 3.26
CA ARG A 461 -9.95 11.22 4.54
C ARG A 461 -9.31 12.15 5.57
N ARG A 462 -7.97 12.18 5.64
CA ARG A 462 -7.22 13.00 6.57
C ARG A 462 -7.40 14.49 6.30
N THR A 463 -7.37 14.90 5.03
CA THR A 463 -7.28 16.32 4.63
C THR A 463 -8.54 16.87 3.97
N GLY A 464 -9.40 16.01 3.42
CA GLY A 464 -10.50 16.41 2.54
C GLY A 464 -10.06 16.73 1.11
N TYR A 465 -8.76 16.54 0.77
CA TYR A 465 -8.21 16.87 -0.55
C TYR A 465 -7.69 15.63 -1.30
N PRO A 466 -7.74 15.68 -2.66
CA PRO A 466 -8.47 16.68 -3.46
C PRO A 466 -9.96 16.64 -3.13
N ARG A 467 -10.68 17.73 -3.42
CA ARG A 467 -12.14 17.76 -3.28
C ARG A 467 -12.77 16.89 -4.37
N LEU A 468 -13.10 15.66 -4.01
CA LEU A 468 -13.68 14.68 -4.92
C LEU A 468 -15.19 14.91 -5.11
N PHE A 469 -15.73 14.35 -6.19
CA PHE A 469 -17.17 14.32 -6.43
C PHE A 469 -17.85 13.37 -5.44
N PRO A 470 -18.97 13.78 -4.81
CA PRO A 470 -19.80 12.87 -4.06
C PRO A 470 -20.46 11.84 -4.99
N VAL A 471 -20.80 10.68 -4.44
CA VAL A 471 -21.53 9.66 -5.21
C VAL A 471 -22.85 10.23 -5.73
N ARG A 472 -23.28 9.78 -6.92
CA ARG A 472 -24.55 10.23 -7.50
C ARG A 472 -25.75 9.70 -6.71
N PHE A 473 -25.77 8.41 -6.41
CA PHE A 473 -26.75 7.77 -5.56
C PHE A 473 -26.05 7.13 -4.37
N ASN A 474 -26.56 7.41 -3.18
CA ASN A 474 -26.04 6.86 -1.93
C ASN A 474 -27.00 5.77 -1.43
N HIS A 475 -26.57 4.53 -1.52
CA HIS A 475 -27.32 3.36 -1.07
C HIS A 475 -26.80 2.81 0.27
N SER A 476 -26.13 3.65 1.07
CA SER A 476 -25.68 3.22 2.39
C SER A 476 -26.87 2.82 3.28
N ARG A 477 -26.70 1.71 3.99
CA ARG A 477 -27.74 1.18 4.87
C ARG A 477 -28.11 2.21 5.95
N ASN A 478 -29.38 2.58 5.99
CA ASN A 478 -29.92 3.56 6.94
C ASN A 478 -29.22 4.94 6.90
N GLY A 479 -28.63 5.33 5.77
CA GLY A 479 -27.89 6.59 5.67
C GLY A 479 -26.64 6.64 6.55
N SER A 480 -26.03 5.49 6.84
CA SER A 480 -24.88 5.39 7.74
C SER A 480 -23.60 6.06 7.19
N ILE A 481 -23.56 6.38 5.91
CA ILE A 481 -22.46 7.09 5.25
C ILE A 481 -23.02 8.38 4.68
N ASP A 482 -22.51 9.51 5.11
CA ASP A 482 -22.87 10.80 4.54
C ASP A 482 -22.29 10.97 3.13
N THR A 483 -23.08 11.51 2.21
CA THR A 483 -22.71 11.64 0.80
C THR A 483 -21.54 12.61 0.59
N GLU A 484 -21.48 13.71 1.32
CA GLU A 484 -20.44 14.73 1.20
C GLU A 484 -19.18 14.36 1.99
N ILE A 485 -19.33 13.69 3.14
CA ILE A 485 -18.22 13.23 3.98
C ILE A 485 -17.56 11.97 3.41
N MET A 486 -18.32 11.17 2.66
CA MET A 486 -17.89 9.93 2.00
C MET A 486 -17.53 8.80 2.98
N VAL A 487 -17.03 7.67 2.43
CA VAL A 487 -16.62 6.50 3.22
C VAL A 487 -15.39 6.81 4.04
N ARG A 488 -15.47 6.58 5.35
CA ARG A 488 -14.38 6.85 6.31
C ARG A 488 -13.61 5.61 6.75
N ARG A 489 -14.23 4.43 6.69
CA ARG A 489 -13.62 3.14 7.05
C ARG A 489 -14.41 1.97 6.46
N LEU A 490 -13.86 0.77 6.56
CA LEU A 490 -14.61 -0.47 6.36
C LEU A 490 -15.14 -0.99 7.70
N ASN A 491 -16.28 -1.69 7.67
CA ASN A 491 -16.80 -2.43 8.81
C ASN A 491 -15.84 -3.57 9.18
N PHE A 492 -15.79 -3.93 10.45
CA PHE A 492 -15.17 -5.18 10.86
C PHE A 492 -15.85 -6.37 10.16
N PRO A 493 -15.14 -7.50 9.95
CA PRO A 493 -15.74 -8.69 9.35
C PRO A 493 -17.01 -9.12 10.09
N GLY A 494 -18.11 -9.24 9.36
CA GLY A 494 -19.40 -9.64 9.95
C GLY A 494 -19.37 -11.03 10.60
N THR A 495 -18.50 -11.92 10.13
CA THR A 495 -18.26 -13.24 10.74
C THR A 495 -17.83 -13.15 12.20
N LEU A 496 -17.08 -12.12 12.59
CA LEU A 496 -16.66 -11.93 13.99
C LEU A 496 -17.86 -11.78 14.96
N GLN A 497 -18.99 -11.25 14.48
CA GLN A 497 -20.19 -11.12 15.32
C GLN A 497 -20.75 -12.48 15.76
N THR A 498 -20.52 -13.52 14.98
CA THR A 498 -21.03 -14.89 15.24
C THR A 498 -19.96 -15.85 15.71
N GLU A 499 -18.72 -15.71 15.21
CA GLU A 499 -17.62 -16.63 15.49
C GLU A 499 -16.83 -16.23 16.75
N ASP A 500 -16.67 -14.92 17.00
CA ASP A 500 -16.02 -14.36 18.19
C ASP A 500 -16.68 -13.04 18.63
N PRO A 501 -17.90 -13.10 19.23
CA PRO A 501 -18.64 -11.90 19.65
C PRO A 501 -17.91 -11.06 20.70
N GLU A 502 -17.03 -11.67 21.50
CA GLU A 502 -16.25 -10.99 22.52
C GLU A 502 -15.17 -10.13 21.87
N GLN A 503 -14.42 -10.67 20.90
CA GLN A 503 -13.45 -9.91 20.12
C GLN A 503 -14.14 -8.78 19.33
N TYR A 504 -15.27 -9.06 18.67
CA TYR A 504 -16.05 -8.05 17.96
C TYR A 504 -16.44 -6.89 18.88
N SER A 505 -16.99 -7.20 20.07
CA SER A 505 -17.39 -6.17 21.04
C SER A 505 -16.19 -5.33 21.50
N ALA A 506 -15.03 -5.95 21.73
CA ALA A 506 -13.82 -5.25 22.12
C ALA A 506 -13.29 -4.34 20.99
N LEU A 507 -13.40 -4.76 19.72
CA LEU A 507 -13.04 -3.93 18.55
C LEU A 507 -13.94 -2.70 18.44
N VAL A 508 -15.26 -2.87 18.61
CA VAL A 508 -16.25 -1.76 18.58
C VAL A 508 -16.02 -0.79 19.73
N GLU A 509 -15.74 -1.31 20.94
CA GLU A 509 -15.39 -0.48 22.09
C GLU A 509 -14.11 0.33 21.83
N ALA A 510 -13.05 -0.30 21.31
CA ALA A 510 -11.78 0.35 20.97
C ALA A 510 -11.94 1.40 19.85
N LEU A 511 -12.89 1.20 18.92
CA LEU A 511 -13.23 2.16 17.87
C LEU A 511 -13.89 3.42 18.44
N GLY A 512 -14.64 3.29 19.53
CA GLY A 512 -15.32 4.41 20.17
C GLY A 512 -16.53 4.95 19.40
N GLY A 513 -17.05 4.19 18.44
CA GLY A 513 -18.21 4.55 17.62
C GLY A 513 -18.90 3.33 17.01
N ASN A 514 -19.95 3.57 16.24
CA ASN A 514 -20.67 2.50 15.55
C ASN A 514 -19.80 1.85 14.45
N ASP A 515 -19.95 0.53 14.29
CA ASP A 515 -19.24 -0.20 13.24
C ASP A 515 -19.95 -0.02 11.89
N HIS A 516 -19.69 1.10 11.21
CA HIS A 516 -20.14 1.37 9.84
C HIS A 516 -19.18 2.29 9.07
N GLY A 517 -19.36 2.36 7.76
CA GLY A 517 -18.47 3.07 6.85
C GLY A 517 -18.38 4.59 7.06
N GLY A 518 -19.31 5.20 7.79
CA GLY A 518 -19.28 6.64 8.09
C GLY A 518 -18.57 7.00 9.40
N THR A 519 -18.14 6.02 10.21
CA THR A 519 -17.43 6.29 11.47
C THR A 519 -15.99 6.73 11.18
N ARG A 520 -15.60 7.87 11.75
CA ARG A 520 -14.23 8.40 11.59
C ARG A 520 -13.21 7.55 12.36
N LEU A 521 -12.02 7.50 11.83
CA LEU A 521 -10.86 6.91 12.48
C LEU A 521 -10.22 7.90 13.46
N TRP A 522 -9.37 7.41 14.36
CA TRP A 522 -8.70 8.27 15.36
C TRP A 522 -7.94 9.45 14.74
N TRP A 523 -7.20 9.24 13.66
CA TRP A 523 -6.47 10.30 12.97
C TRP A 523 -7.33 11.18 12.05
N ASP A 524 -8.59 10.80 11.80
CA ASP A 524 -9.52 11.52 10.93
C ASP A 524 -10.30 12.57 11.74
N THR A 525 -9.71 13.71 11.96
CA THR A 525 -10.26 14.79 12.79
C THR A 525 -11.32 15.64 12.09
N GLY A 526 -11.39 15.52 10.78
CA GLY A 526 -12.50 16.07 9.99
C GLY A 526 -12.32 17.44 9.40
N ASN A 527 -11.59 18.42 9.93
CA ASN A 527 -11.51 19.74 9.29
C ASN A 527 -10.41 20.70 9.80
N ASN A 528 -9.61 20.32 10.76
CA ASN A 528 -8.54 21.18 11.26
C ASN A 528 -7.18 20.66 10.77
N ASN A 529 -6.90 20.91 9.48
CA ASN A 529 -5.70 20.38 8.86
C ASN A 529 -4.40 20.99 9.39
N LEU A 530 -4.43 22.26 9.76
CA LEU A 530 -3.23 23.05 10.05
C LEU A 530 -3.25 23.76 11.41
N GLU A 531 -4.26 23.51 12.24
CA GLU A 531 -4.33 24.02 13.62
C GLU A 531 -3.58 23.15 14.62
#